data_08071480a41828a9bf94160a622d1f6a
#
_entry.id   08071480a41828a9bf94160a622d1f6a
#
_cell.length_a   1.000
_cell.length_b   1.000
_cell.length_c   1.000
_cell.angle_alpha   90.00
_cell.angle_beta   90.00
_cell.angle_gamma   90.00
#
_symmetry.space_group_name_H-M   'P 1'
#
loop_
_entity.id
_entity.type
_entity.pdbx_description
1 polymer ?
#
loop_
_entity_poly.entity_id
_entity_poly.type
_entity_poly.pdbx_seq_one_letter_code
_entity_poly.pdbx_strand_id
1 'polypeptide(L)'
;MRQYICISVVKALLVLAVPAGVLVAAPSDAVDTLDHSALDAGQTWRRDLDLRRWSPDGLRDDLRHSIAKLGSQRGNDQTRVMMDVAELYMAHMLLFEAGSILAEVTPDTPVHKRRHRALSDAVRLLAGEAPTAVTPPFNTSPLAGNRPDRAFWASLDAIATSDVRRLSDNIEPSFGGLSTQPESVVRAVLPVLLEAAIELDKREYVDATLRLLDEMPELAGAESGTFLRARAAQKRGDAATALKIYLEAAEGWDQYAVRARLAVADMALADGGRGALLAAQSTLEGGSEAWRGGRYELEVLRRLERVYHALGNDPEAVLTLGRILLRFPERAEAAPIEAQAQELLADIYKAGGEGQYPLSAWVALHLRLLP
;
A
#
# COMPACT_ATOMS: atom_id res chain seq x y z
N MET A 1 17.26 -2.79 -0.10
CA MET A 1 16.21 -3.59 0.56
C MET A 1 14.88 -3.24 -0.06
N ARG A 2 14.26 -4.19 -0.77
CA ARG A 2 12.96 -4.00 -1.42
C ARG A 2 11.89 -3.92 -0.34
N GLN A 3 11.14 -2.83 -0.32
CA GLN A 3 10.02 -2.67 0.57
C GLN A 3 8.85 -3.50 0.04
N TYR A 4 8.56 -4.59 0.72
CA TYR A 4 7.28 -5.27 0.55
C TYR A 4 6.20 -4.38 1.19
N ILE A 5 5.28 -3.89 0.37
CA ILE A 5 4.03 -3.35 0.86
C ILE A 5 3.22 -4.56 1.29
N CYS A 6 3.22 -4.84 2.59
CA CYS A 6 2.34 -5.86 3.15
C CYS A 6 0.92 -5.31 3.07
N ILE A 7 0.13 -5.87 2.19
CA ILE A 7 -1.24 -5.44 1.92
C ILE A 7 -2.11 -6.65 2.18
N SER A 8 -2.96 -6.59 3.16
CA SER A 8 -3.94 -7.63 3.47
C SER A 8 -5.35 -7.09 3.35
N VAL A 9 -6.19 -7.76 2.60
CA VAL A 9 -7.60 -8.04 2.77
C VAL A 9 -8.67 -7.47 1.87
N VAL A 10 -9.69 -8.26 1.51
CA VAL A 10 -11.16 -8.27 1.76
C VAL A 10 -11.95 -9.23 0.87
N LYS A 11 -12.81 -10.06 1.46
CA LYS A 11 -14.00 -10.59 0.82
C LYS A 11 -15.14 -9.58 0.94
N ALA A 12 -15.50 -8.96 -0.15
CA ALA A 12 -16.69 -8.17 -0.26
C ALA A 12 -17.63 -8.74 -1.30
N LEU A 13 -18.68 -9.34 -0.83
CA LEU A 13 -19.88 -9.46 -1.62
C LEU A 13 -20.59 -8.11 -1.61
N LEU A 14 -20.49 -7.37 -2.70
CA LEU A 14 -21.48 -6.38 -3.04
C LEU A 14 -22.72 -7.15 -3.49
N VAL A 15 -23.61 -7.51 -2.58
CA VAL A 15 -24.98 -7.87 -2.91
C VAL A 15 -25.69 -6.57 -3.24
N LEU A 16 -25.59 -6.12 -4.46
CA LEU A 16 -26.55 -5.17 -5.01
C LEU A 16 -27.91 -5.91 -5.02
N ALA A 17 -28.84 -5.42 -4.22
CA ALA A 17 -30.22 -5.84 -4.24
C ALA A 17 -30.78 -5.65 -5.68
N VAL A 18 -30.90 -6.73 -6.40
CA VAL A 18 -31.69 -6.79 -7.62
C VAL A 18 -33.15 -6.85 -7.16
N PRO A 19 -34.04 -5.92 -7.62
CA PRO A 19 -35.44 -6.01 -7.29
C PRO A 19 -36.00 -7.32 -7.86
N ALA A 20 -36.77 -8.02 -7.04
CA ALA A 20 -37.48 -9.24 -7.41
C ALA A 20 -38.44 -8.93 -8.57
N GLY A 21 -38.06 -9.34 -9.77
CA GLY A 21 -38.85 -9.32 -10.99
C GLY A 21 -39.19 -10.74 -11.40
N VAL A 22 -40.43 -11.12 -11.16
CA VAL A 22 -41.26 -12.11 -11.83
C VAL A 22 -40.55 -13.24 -12.60
N LEU A 23 -40.58 -14.43 -12.02
CA LEU A 23 -40.37 -15.70 -12.71
C LEU A 23 -41.50 -15.92 -13.72
N VAL A 24 -41.23 -15.73 -15.01
CA VAL A 24 -42.03 -16.27 -16.07
C VAL A 24 -41.30 -17.56 -16.55
N ALA A 25 -41.94 -18.69 -16.33
CA ALA A 25 -41.48 -19.96 -16.89
C ALA A 25 -41.56 -19.90 -18.42
N ALA A 26 -40.45 -20.03 -19.11
CA ALA A 26 -40.40 -20.23 -20.56
C ALA A 26 -40.21 -21.73 -20.87
N PRO A 27 -40.79 -22.23 -21.96
CA PRO A 27 -40.83 -23.65 -22.28
C PRO A 27 -39.45 -24.18 -22.68
N SER A 28 -39.17 -25.38 -22.18
CA SER A 28 -38.10 -26.27 -22.61
C SER A 28 -38.37 -26.68 -24.05
N ASP A 29 -37.59 -26.23 -25.03
CA ASP A 29 -37.21 -26.84 -26.27
C ASP A 29 -36.61 -25.82 -27.26
N ALA A 30 -35.40 -25.37 -26.98
CA ALA A 30 -34.49 -24.79 -27.96
C ALA A 30 -33.04 -24.79 -27.41
N VAL A 31 -32.55 -25.98 -27.17
CA VAL A 31 -31.11 -26.21 -27.01
C VAL A 31 -30.62 -26.76 -28.34
N ASP A 32 -30.06 -25.90 -29.16
CA ASP A 32 -28.85 -26.13 -29.95
C ASP A 32 -28.65 -24.98 -30.94
N THR A 33 -27.51 -24.39 -30.87
CA THR A 33 -26.87 -23.36 -31.69
C THR A 33 -26.77 -22.00 -31.03
N LEU A 34 -26.34 -21.94 -29.77
CA LEU A 34 -25.69 -20.73 -29.29
C LEU A 34 -24.30 -20.66 -29.92
N ASP A 35 -24.13 -19.66 -30.78
CA ASP A 35 -22.89 -19.37 -31.49
C ASP A 35 -21.76 -19.16 -30.47
N HIS A 36 -20.92 -20.17 -30.25
CA HIS A 36 -19.77 -20.17 -29.35
C HIS A 36 -18.77 -19.05 -29.72
N SER A 37 -18.83 -18.49 -30.94
CA SER A 37 -17.99 -17.42 -31.43
C SER A 37 -18.34 -16.07 -30.75
N ALA A 38 -19.61 -15.80 -30.47
CA ALA A 38 -20.04 -14.56 -29.82
C ALA A 38 -19.74 -14.53 -28.31
N LEU A 39 -19.83 -15.71 -27.65
CA LEU A 39 -19.41 -15.87 -26.24
C LEU A 39 -17.89 -15.75 -26.08
N ASP A 40 -17.12 -16.22 -27.05
CA ASP A 40 -15.66 -16.15 -27.04
C ASP A 40 -15.14 -14.73 -27.31
N ALA A 41 -15.84 -13.91 -28.09
CA ALA A 41 -15.48 -12.52 -28.35
C ALA A 41 -15.59 -11.62 -27.09
N GLY A 42 -16.54 -11.91 -26.19
CA GLY A 42 -16.75 -11.17 -24.95
C GLY A 42 -15.72 -11.51 -23.83
N GLN A 43 -14.95 -12.60 -23.96
CA GLN A 43 -14.05 -13.10 -22.93
C GLN A 43 -12.58 -13.17 -23.37
N THR A 44 -12.20 -12.53 -24.46
CA THR A 44 -10.83 -12.53 -24.97
C THR A 44 -9.80 -12.01 -23.97
N TRP A 45 -10.21 -11.15 -23.05
CA TRP A 45 -9.35 -10.63 -21.97
C TRP A 45 -8.85 -11.72 -21.01
N ARG A 46 -9.59 -12.82 -20.80
CA ARG A 46 -9.16 -13.95 -19.97
C ARG A 46 -7.93 -14.65 -20.53
N ARG A 47 -7.71 -14.57 -21.83
CA ARG A 47 -6.50 -15.10 -22.47
C ARG A 47 -5.26 -14.30 -22.13
N ASP A 48 -5.41 -13.00 -21.85
CA ASP A 48 -4.31 -12.13 -21.43
C ASP A 48 -3.99 -12.31 -19.93
N LEU A 49 -5.02 -12.35 -19.07
CA LEU A 49 -4.90 -12.49 -17.61
C LEU A 49 -6.27 -12.88 -17.01
N ASP A 50 -6.33 -13.98 -16.27
CA ASP A 50 -7.48 -14.40 -15.46
C ASP A 50 -7.01 -15.08 -14.17
N LEU A 51 -6.77 -14.27 -13.12
CA LEU A 51 -6.27 -14.77 -11.84
C LEU A 51 -7.27 -15.68 -11.12
N ARG A 52 -8.58 -15.57 -11.39
CA ARG A 52 -9.63 -16.41 -10.75
C ARG A 52 -9.67 -17.83 -11.24
N ARG A 53 -9.01 -18.16 -12.32
CA ARG A 53 -8.93 -19.55 -12.81
C ARG A 53 -8.16 -20.47 -11.86
N TRP A 54 -7.37 -19.88 -10.93
CA TRP A 54 -6.55 -20.62 -9.99
C TRP A 54 -7.29 -20.83 -8.65
N SER A 55 -7.23 -22.06 -8.12
CA SER A 55 -7.87 -22.37 -6.83
C SER A 55 -7.13 -21.68 -5.68
N PRO A 56 -7.84 -21.07 -4.72
CA PRO A 56 -7.21 -20.45 -3.54
C PRO A 56 -6.33 -21.41 -2.74
N ASP A 57 -6.73 -22.70 -2.65
CA ASP A 57 -6.03 -23.73 -1.88
C ASP A 57 -5.15 -24.64 -2.76
N GLY A 58 -5.17 -24.42 -4.09
CA GLY A 58 -4.58 -25.30 -5.07
C GLY A 58 -3.10 -25.09 -5.38
N LEU A 59 -2.41 -24.09 -4.79
CA LEU A 59 -1.05 -23.69 -5.19
C LEU A 59 -0.10 -24.88 -5.40
N ARG A 60 -0.02 -25.79 -4.43
CA ARG A 60 0.92 -26.93 -4.48
C ARG A 60 0.61 -27.89 -5.63
N ASP A 61 -0.65 -28.20 -5.84
CA ASP A 61 -1.07 -29.17 -6.84
C ASP A 61 -1.06 -28.57 -8.24
N ASP A 62 -1.49 -27.33 -8.40
CA ASP A 62 -1.41 -26.58 -9.65
C ASP A 62 0.05 -26.35 -10.07
N LEU A 63 0.92 -26.03 -9.11
CA LEU A 63 2.36 -25.87 -9.37
C LEU A 63 2.99 -27.22 -9.79
N ARG A 64 2.70 -28.30 -9.08
CA ARG A 64 3.20 -29.66 -9.43
C ARG A 64 2.77 -30.05 -10.85
N HIS A 65 1.51 -29.81 -11.18
CA HIS A 65 0.97 -30.10 -12.51
C HIS A 65 1.64 -29.25 -13.60
N SER A 66 1.86 -27.96 -13.33
CA SER A 66 2.53 -27.06 -14.27
C SER A 66 4.00 -27.43 -14.48
N ILE A 67 4.73 -27.79 -13.41
CA ILE A 67 6.12 -28.27 -13.50
C ILE A 67 6.20 -29.56 -14.34
N ALA A 68 5.28 -30.50 -14.15
CA ALA A 68 5.22 -31.72 -14.95
C ALA A 68 5.03 -31.39 -16.43
N LYS A 69 4.18 -30.44 -16.77
CA LYS A 69 4.00 -29.95 -18.14
C LYS A 69 5.28 -29.31 -18.69
N LEU A 70 5.97 -28.48 -17.92
CA LEU A 70 7.23 -27.86 -18.35
C LEU A 70 8.29 -28.89 -18.74
N GLY A 71 8.37 -30.01 -18.04
CA GLY A 71 9.31 -31.11 -18.36
C GLY A 71 9.07 -31.75 -19.72
N SER A 72 7.83 -31.73 -20.22
CA SER A 72 7.40 -32.41 -21.45
C SER A 72 7.24 -31.47 -22.65
N GLN A 73 7.16 -30.17 -22.47
CA GLN A 73 6.87 -29.18 -23.51
C GLN A 73 8.12 -28.40 -23.96
N ARG A 74 8.10 -27.89 -25.19
CA ARG A 74 9.16 -27.09 -25.81
C ARG A 74 8.58 -25.93 -26.60
N GLY A 75 9.39 -24.89 -26.83
CA GLY A 75 9.04 -23.73 -27.66
C GLY A 75 7.82 -22.98 -27.13
N ASN A 76 6.88 -22.67 -28.01
CA ASN A 76 5.68 -21.88 -27.67
C ASN A 76 4.82 -22.48 -26.55
N ASP A 77 4.74 -23.79 -26.46
CA ASP A 77 3.98 -24.47 -25.39
C ASP A 77 4.71 -24.33 -24.04
N GLN A 78 6.03 -24.38 -24.04
CA GLN A 78 6.82 -24.12 -22.84
C GLN A 78 6.65 -22.67 -22.39
N THR A 79 6.73 -21.71 -23.30
CA THR A 79 6.51 -20.26 -23.03
C THR A 79 5.12 -20.05 -22.41
N ARG A 80 4.09 -20.70 -22.96
CA ARG A 80 2.74 -20.63 -22.43
C ARG A 80 2.65 -21.14 -20.99
N VAL A 81 3.25 -22.30 -20.70
CA VAL A 81 3.22 -22.89 -19.34
C VAL A 81 4.01 -22.06 -18.35
N MET A 82 5.14 -21.45 -18.73
CA MET A 82 5.88 -20.52 -17.87
C MET A 82 5.00 -19.31 -17.49
N MET A 83 4.28 -18.72 -18.45
CA MET A 83 3.32 -17.66 -18.17
C MET A 83 2.14 -18.12 -17.30
N ASP A 84 1.68 -19.38 -17.43
CA ASP A 84 0.66 -19.95 -16.55
C ASP A 84 1.17 -20.06 -15.11
N VAL A 85 2.43 -20.48 -14.91
CA VAL A 85 3.06 -20.54 -13.58
C VAL A 85 3.22 -19.14 -12.99
N ALA A 86 3.61 -18.13 -13.77
CA ALA A 86 3.68 -16.76 -13.31
C ALA A 86 2.31 -16.23 -12.86
N GLU A 87 1.26 -16.53 -13.63
CA GLU A 87 -0.12 -16.17 -13.29
C GLU A 87 -0.62 -16.88 -12.03
N LEU A 88 -0.28 -18.17 -11.85
CA LEU A 88 -0.54 -18.93 -10.62
C LEU A 88 0.11 -18.26 -9.41
N TYR A 89 1.39 -17.91 -9.50
CA TYR A 89 2.09 -17.20 -8.41
C TYR A 89 1.44 -15.85 -8.11
N MET A 90 1.02 -15.09 -9.13
CA MET A 90 0.30 -13.82 -8.92
C MET A 90 -1.04 -14.03 -8.21
N ALA A 91 -1.79 -15.06 -8.56
CA ALA A 91 -3.06 -15.40 -7.92
C ALA A 91 -2.89 -15.70 -6.42
N HIS A 92 -1.70 -16.09 -5.99
CA HIS A 92 -1.32 -16.29 -4.58
C HIS A 92 -0.45 -15.18 -3.98
N MET A 93 -0.34 -14.03 -4.67
CA MET A 93 0.47 -12.86 -4.25
C MET A 93 1.97 -13.15 -4.07
N LEU A 94 2.50 -14.18 -4.72
CA LEU A 94 3.91 -14.50 -4.81
C LEU A 94 4.54 -13.72 -5.99
N LEU A 95 4.56 -12.39 -5.85
CA LEU A 95 4.88 -11.48 -6.95
C LEU A 95 6.35 -11.51 -7.36
N PHE A 96 7.26 -11.78 -6.43
CA PHE A 96 8.68 -11.92 -6.72
C PHE A 96 8.95 -13.14 -7.60
N GLU A 97 8.34 -14.28 -7.28
CA GLU A 97 8.43 -15.52 -8.05
C GLU A 97 7.79 -15.35 -9.42
N ALA A 98 6.62 -14.71 -9.48
CA ALA A 98 5.97 -14.39 -10.76
C ALA A 98 6.87 -13.51 -11.65
N GLY A 99 7.44 -12.45 -11.11
CA GLY A 99 8.34 -11.55 -11.82
C GLY A 99 9.61 -12.25 -12.30
N SER A 100 10.18 -13.13 -11.47
CA SER A 100 11.37 -13.91 -11.79
C SER A 100 11.13 -14.85 -13.00
N ILE A 101 9.98 -15.53 -13.01
CA ILE A 101 9.63 -16.38 -14.16
C ILE A 101 9.41 -15.55 -15.42
N LEU A 102 8.69 -14.42 -15.31
CA LEU A 102 8.44 -13.57 -16.48
C LEU A 102 9.75 -12.99 -17.07
N ALA A 103 10.74 -12.73 -16.24
CA ALA A 103 12.06 -12.27 -16.73
C ALA A 103 12.78 -13.31 -17.60
N GLU A 104 12.52 -14.61 -17.39
CA GLU A 104 13.10 -15.70 -18.19
C GLU A 104 12.28 -16.01 -19.45
N VAL A 105 11.05 -15.46 -19.56
CA VAL A 105 10.18 -15.71 -20.71
C VAL A 105 10.55 -14.82 -21.88
N THR A 106 10.89 -15.41 -23.02
CA THR A 106 11.07 -14.69 -24.30
C THR A 106 9.88 -14.99 -25.22
N PRO A 107 8.84 -14.11 -25.24
CA PRO A 107 7.66 -14.35 -26.05
C PRO A 107 7.94 -14.01 -27.52
N ASP A 108 7.71 -14.97 -28.42
CA ASP A 108 7.97 -14.85 -29.87
C ASP A 108 6.73 -14.59 -30.71
N THR A 109 5.55 -15.06 -30.28
CA THR A 109 4.30 -14.80 -30.99
C THR A 109 3.62 -13.49 -30.51
N PRO A 110 2.80 -12.82 -31.35
CA PRO A 110 2.05 -11.64 -30.95
C PRO A 110 1.12 -11.91 -29.74
N VAL A 111 0.52 -13.10 -29.66
CA VAL A 111 -0.35 -13.50 -28.55
C VAL A 111 0.46 -13.62 -27.26
N HIS A 112 1.62 -14.29 -27.31
CA HIS A 112 2.50 -14.43 -26.14
C HIS A 112 3.09 -13.08 -25.71
N LYS A 113 3.46 -12.20 -26.65
CA LYS A 113 3.94 -10.83 -26.34
C LYS A 113 2.87 -10.02 -25.63
N ARG A 114 1.64 -10.10 -26.09
CA ARG A 114 0.51 -9.40 -25.48
C ARG A 114 0.23 -9.93 -24.06
N ARG A 115 0.18 -11.26 -23.88
CA ARG A 115 -0.04 -11.90 -22.56
C ARG A 115 1.11 -11.60 -21.60
N HIS A 116 2.35 -11.76 -22.03
CA HIS A 116 3.53 -11.44 -21.24
C HIS A 116 3.49 -10.00 -20.74
N ARG A 117 3.11 -9.06 -21.60
CA ARG A 117 2.93 -7.68 -21.23
C ARG A 117 1.85 -7.50 -20.17
N ALA A 118 0.68 -8.15 -20.30
CA ALA A 118 -0.38 -8.07 -19.32
C ALA A 118 0.07 -8.58 -17.95
N LEU A 119 0.75 -9.73 -17.91
CA LEU A 119 1.29 -10.32 -16.69
C LEU A 119 2.36 -9.45 -16.04
N SER A 120 3.29 -8.89 -16.82
CA SER A 120 4.34 -8.00 -16.30
C SER A 120 3.76 -6.71 -15.72
N ASP A 121 2.79 -6.10 -16.41
CA ASP A 121 2.10 -4.92 -15.89
C ASP A 121 1.33 -5.25 -14.60
N ALA A 122 0.65 -6.41 -14.54
CA ALA A 122 -0.09 -6.84 -13.35
C ALA A 122 0.82 -7.10 -12.15
N VAL A 123 1.98 -7.78 -12.33
CA VAL A 123 2.98 -7.96 -11.26
C VAL A 123 3.43 -6.61 -10.71
N ARG A 124 3.80 -5.68 -11.58
CA ARG A 124 4.22 -4.33 -11.20
C ARG A 124 3.14 -3.60 -10.40
N LEU A 125 1.90 -3.64 -10.89
CA LEU A 125 0.77 -2.94 -10.28
C LEU A 125 0.39 -3.54 -8.92
N LEU A 126 0.36 -4.86 -8.80
CA LEU A 126 0.10 -5.55 -7.54
C LEU A 126 1.23 -5.34 -6.53
N ALA A 127 2.48 -5.18 -7.01
CA ALA A 127 3.61 -4.80 -6.16
C ALA A 127 3.60 -3.32 -5.75
N GLY A 128 2.69 -2.50 -6.28
CA GLY A 128 2.64 -1.06 -6.02
C GLY A 128 3.85 -0.30 -6.59
N GLU A 129 4.49 -0.86 -7.61
CA GLU A 129 5.70 -0.27 -8.19
C GLU A 129 5.35 0.81 -9.23
N ALA A 130 6.01 1.96 -9.12
CA ALA A 130 5.92 3.01 -10.12
C ALA A 130 6.56 2.55 -11.45
N PRO A 131 6.06 3.06 -12.60
CA PRO A 131 6.68 2.78 -13.88
C PRO A 131 8.10 3.37 -13.93
N THR A 132 9.00 2.68 -14.61
CA THR A 132 10.34 3.17 -14.93
C THR A 132 10.34 3.93 -16.26
N ALA A 133 11.46 4.59 -16.61
CA ALA A 133 11.60 5.29 -17.90
C ALA A 133 11.37 4.39 -19.12
N VAL A 134 11.61 3.08 -18.98
CA VAL A 134 11.43 2.08 -20.04
C VAL A 134 10.08 1.38 -20.00
N THR A 135 9.27 1.63 -18.96
CA THR A 135 7.92 1.05 -18.85
C THR A 135 6.98 1.75 -19.81
N PRO A 136 6.39 1.02 -20.78
CA PRO A 136 5.44 1.65 -21.69
C PRO A 136 4.19 2.16 -20.93
N PRO A 137 3.51 3.23 -21.43
CA PRO A 137 2.36 3.81 -20.77
C PRO A 137 1.22 2.82 -20.53
N PHE A 138 0.52 2.94 -19.41
CA PHE A 138 -0.58 2.03 -19.02
C PHE A 138 -1.69 1.95 -20.09
N ASN A 139 -2.01 3.05 -20.76
CA ASN A 139 -3.06 3.07 -21.80
C ASN A 139 -2.74 2.14 -23.00
N THR A 140 -1.49 1.72 -23.16
CA THR A 140 -1.05 0.72 -24.15
C THR A 140 -1.03 -0.71 -23.60
N SER A 141 -1.31 -0.88 -22.32
CA SER A 141 -1.37 -2.19 -21.67
C SER A 141 -2.63 -2.97 -22.11
N PRO A 142 -2.55 -4.29 -22.24
CA PRO A 142 -3.74 -5.13 -22.40
C PRO A 142 -4.72 -4.99 -21.23
N LEU A 143 -4.24 -4.60 -20.04
CA LEU A 143 -5.06 -4.34 -18.84
C LEU A 143 -5.91 -3.07 -18.97
N ALA A 144 -5.55 -2.14 -19.82
CA ALA A 144 -6.31 -0.95 -20.14
C ALA A 144 -7.41 -1.18 -21.20
N GLY A 145 -7.48 -2.37 -21.78
CA GLY A 145 -8.44 -2.75 -22.82
C GLY A 145 -9.88 -2.90 -22.31
N ASN A 146 -10.73 -3.48 -23.15
CA ASN A 146 -12.13 -3.76 -22.80
C ASN A 146 -12.21 -4.97 -21.86
N ARG A 147 -12.13 -4.72 -20.55
CA ARG A 147 -12.11 -5.70 -19.45
C ARG A 147 -13.07 -5.25 -18.35
N PRO A 148 -13.74 -6.15 -17.64
CA PRO A 148 -14.61 -5.78 -16.52
C PRO A 148 -13.81 -5.19 -15.33
N ASP A 149 -12.53 -5.55 -15.19
CA ASP A 149 -11.61 -5.10 -14.14
C ASP A 149 -10.66 -3.98 -14.61
N ARG A 150 -10.95 -3.32 -15.73
CA ARG A 150 -10.13 -2.21 -16.25
C ARG A 150 -9.92 -1.10 -15.22
N ALA A 151 -10.99 -0.68 -14.53
CA ALA A 151 -10.92 0.38 -13.55
C ALA A 151 -10.06 0.00 -12.33
N PHE A 152 -10.09 -1.27 -11.93
CA PHE A 152 -9.22 -1.82 -10.88
C PHE A 152 -7.75 -1.62 -11.24
N TRP A 153 -7.31 -2.07 -12.41
CA TRP A 153 -5.93 -1.90 -12.88
C TRP A 153 -5.54 -0.45 -13.09
N ALA A 154 -6.47 0.36 -13.62
CA ALA A 154 -6.26 1.80 -13.82
C ALA A 154 -6.08 2.55 -12.50
N SER A 155 -6.81 2.18 -11.44
CA SER A 155 -6.65 2.76 -10.11
C SER A 155 -5.30 2.40 -9.49
N LEU A 156 -4.86 1.15 -9.62
CA LEU A 156 -3.53 0.74 -9.13
C LEU A 156 -2.40 1.51 -9.84
N ASP A 157 -2.50 1.68 -11.16
CA ASP A 157 -1.52 2.46 -11.91
C ASP A 157 -1.57 3.96 -11.54
N ALA A 158 -2.76 4.51 -11.33
CA ALA A 158 -2.92 5.90 -10.89
C ALA A 158 -2.34 6.12 -9.48
N ILE A 159 -2.50 5.16 -8.56
CA ILE A 159 -1.87 5.19 -7.23
C ILE A 159 -0.34 5.13 -7.36
N ALA A 160 0.19 4.19 -8.14
CA ALA A 160 1.62 4.02 -8.34
C ALA A 160 2.28 5.24 -9.00
N THR A 161 1.55 5.98 -9.84
CA THR A 161 2.01 7.20 -10.52
C THR A 161 1.63 8.51 -9.83
N SER A 162 0.90 8.44 -8.71
CA SER A 162 0.34 9.60 -8.01
C SER A 162 -0.54 10.48 -8.91
N ASP A 163 -1.22 9.88 -9.88
CA ASP A 163 -2.16 10.58 -10.78
C ASP A 163 -3.54 10.68 -10.14
N VAL A 164 -3.72 11.73 -9.33
CA VAL A 164 -4.95 11.98 -8.55
C VAL A 164 -6.18 12.10 -9.45
N ARG A 165 -6.06 12.70 -10.63
CA ARG A 165 -7.20 12.87 -11.56
C ARG A 165 -7.67 11.51 -12.07
N ARG A 166 -6.77 10.71 -12.61
CA ARG A 166 -7.10 9.38 -13.13
C ARG A 166 -7.59 8.45 -12.01
N LEU A 167 -7.05 8.58 -10.80
CA LEU A 167 -7.52 7.86 -9.63
C LEU A 167 -8.96 8.24 -9.30
N SER A 168 -9.30 9.53 -9.26
CA SER A 168 -10.66 10.00 -9.00
C SER A 168 -11.68 9.48 -10.00
N ASP A 169 -11.28 9.34 -11.28
CA ASP A 169 -12.15 8.85 -12.36
C ASP A 169 -12.38 7.32 -12.28
N ASN A 170 -11.47 6.56 -11.67
CA ASN A 170 -11.50 5.10 -11.68
C ASN A 170 -11.76 4.45 -10.32
N ILE A 171 -11.62 5.17 -9.20
CA ILE A 171 -11.68 4.58 -7.86
C ILE A 171 -13.03 3.92 -7.55
N GLU A 172 -14.14 4.55 -7.91
CA GLU A 172 -15.47 3.99 -7.65
C GLU A 172 -15.73 2.70 -8.46
N PRO A 173 -15.55 2.67 -9.78
CA PRO A 173 -15.73 1.42 -10.54
C PRO A 173 -14.66 0.36 -10.22
N SER A 174 -13.52 0.72 -9.61
CA SER A 174 -12.48 -0.24 -9.22
C SER A 174 -12.96 -1.24 -8.16
N PHE A 175 -13.87 -0.82 -7.26
CA PHE A 175 -14.46 -1.72 -6.27
C PHE A 175 -15.31 -2.83 -6.91
N GLY A 176 -15.99 -2.55 -8.02
CA GLY A 176 -16.65 -3.58 -8.84
C GLY A 176 -15.67 -4.59 -9.43
N GLY A 177 -14.48 -4.12 -9.83
CA GLY A 177 -13.40 -4.96 -10.35
C GLY A 177 -12.81 -5.95 -9.33
N LEU A 178 -12.93 -5.69 -8.02
CA LEU A 178 -12.49 -6.60 -6.96
C LEU A 178 -13.19 -7.97 -7.04
N SER A 179 -14.46 -7.99 -7.41
CA SER A 179 -15.22 -9.24 -7.55
C SER A 179 -14.67 -10.18 -8.61
N THR A 180 -13.83 -9.68 -9.52
CA THR A 180 -13.19 -10.46 -10.58
C THR A 180 -11.81 -10.98 -10.17
N GLN A 181 -11.32 -10.64 -8.97
CA GLN A 181 -10.02 -11.05 -8.48
C GLN A 181 -10.12 -12.21 -7.49
N PRO A 182 -9.09 -13.05 -7.33
CA PRO A 182 -9.03 -14.05 -6.27
C PRO A 182 -8.91 -13.38 -4.90
N GLU A 183 -9.32 -14.11 -3.87
CA GLU A 183 -9.35 -13.60 -2.49
C GLU A 183 -8.00 -13.04 -2.02
N SER A 184 -6.91 -13.73 -2.35
CA SER A 184 -5.54 -13.31 -2.04
C SER A 184 -5.20 -11.92 -2.60
N VAL A 185 -5.59 -11.65 -3.86
CA VAL A 185 -5.40 -10.34 -4.51
C VAL A 185 -6.33 -9.29 -3.91
N VAL A 186 -7.60 -9.66 -3.69
CA VAL A 186 -8.54 -8.77 -2.99
C VAL A 186 -7.98 -8.40 -1.63
N ARG A 187 -7.51 -9.38 -0.85
CA ARG A 187 -6.81 -9.15 0.41
C ARG A 187 -5.65 -8.21 0.28
N ALA A 188 -4.91 -8.27 -0.77
CA ALA A 188 -3.74 -7.47 -0.97
C ALA A 188 -4.03 -6.02 -1.34
N VAL A 189 -5.09 -5.75 -2.05
CA VAL A 189 -5.31 -4.47 -2.73
C VAL A 189 -6.34 -3.59 -2.04
N LEU A 190 -7.28 -4.17 -1.30
CA LEU A 190 -8.37 -3.37 -0.75
C LEU A 190 -7.92 -2.28 0.22
N PRO A 191 -6.96 -2.49 1.15
CA PRO A 191 -6.49 -1.40 2.00
C PRO A 191 -5.94 -0.21 1.20
N VAL A 192 -5.29 -0.47 0.08
CA VAL A 192 -4.76 0.57 -0.80
C VAL A 192 -5.89 1.34 -1.50
N LEU A 193 -6.89 0.64 -2.02
CA LEU A 193 -8.06 1.27 -2.64
C LEU A 193 -8.91 2.01 -1.60
N LEU A 194 -9.08 1.44 -0.41
CA LEU A 194 -9.80 2.09 0.68
C LEU A 194 -9.09 3.36 1.12
N GLU A 195 -7.78 3.33 1.29
CA GLU A 195 -7.01 4.52 1.61
C GLU A 195 -7.16 5.60 0.54
N ALA A 196 -7.07 5.22 -0.73
CA ALA A 196 -7.29 6.13 -1.86
C ALA A 196 -8.70 6.73 -1.84
N ALA A 197 -9.72 5.94 -1.54
CA ALA A 197 -11.10 6.41 -1.42
C ALA A 197 -11.28 7.39 -0.24
N ILE A 198 -10.61 7.14 0.90
CA ILE A 198 -10.59 8.05 2.05
C ILE A 198 -9.94 9.38 1.65
N GLU A 199 -8.79 9.34 0.97
CA GLU A 199 -8.10 10.56 0.56
C GLU A 199 -8.90 11.40 -0.45
N LEU A 200 -9.67 10.75 -1.30
CA LEU A 200 -10.57 11.38 -2.27
C LEU A 200 -11.96 11.75 -1.71
N ASP A 201 -12.19 11.57 -0.39
CA ASP A 201 -13.48 11.83 0.31
C ASP A 201 -14.68 11.08 -0.32
N LYS A 202 -14.49 9.85 -0.80
CA LYS A 202 -15.53 9.00 -1.38
C LYS A 202 -16.34 8.29 -0.29
N ARG A 203 -17.07 9.03 0.53
CA ARG A 203 -17.68 8.62 1.81
C ARG A 203 -18.53 7.36 1.73
N GLU A 204 -19.41 7.25 0.72
CA GLU A 204 -20.30 6.09 0.58
C GLU A 204 -19.51 4.78 0.39
N TYR A 205 -18.46 4.81 -0.42
CA TYR A 205 -17.58 3.66 -0.65
C TYR A 205 -16.72 3.35 0.58
N VAL A 206 -16.23 4.39 1.26
CA VAL A 206 -15.47 4.23 2.52
C VAL A 206 -16.34 3.55 3.58
N ASP A 207 -17.58 4.02 3.78
CA ASP A 207 -18.48 3.47 4.81
C ASP A 207 -18.91 2.03 4.48
N ALA A 208 -19.20 1.73 3.22
CA ALA A 208 -19.52 0.39 2.79
C ALA A 208 -18.31 -0.57 3.00
N THR A 209 -17.12 -0.11 2.64
CA THR A 209 -15.90 -0.91 2.74
C THR A 209 -15.47 -1.13 4.18
N LEU A 210 -15.61 -0.13 5.05
CA LEU A 210 -15.31 -0.28 6.49
C LEU A 210 -16.27 -1.29 7.16
N ARG A 211 -17.57 -1.28 6.83
CA ARG A 211 -18.50 -2.31 7.31
C ARG A 211 -18.09 -3.70 6.90
N LEU A 212 -17.60 -3.82 5.68
CA LEU A 212 -17.12 -5.07 5.15
C LEU A 212 -15.82 -5.55 5.82
N LEU A 213 -14.92 -4.64 6.19
CA LEU A 213 -13.76 -4.95 7.03
C LEU A 213 -14.19 -5.55 8.38
N ASP A 214 -15.31 -5.08 8.96
CA ASP A 214 -15.83 -5.59 10.23
C ASP A 214 -16.33 -7.04 10.11
N GLU A 215 -16.80 -7.46 8.93
CA GLU A 215 -17.25 -8.83 8.65
C GLU A 215 -16.07 -9.83 8.46
N MET A 216 -14.82 -9.33 8.42
CA MET A 216 -13.62 -10.13 8.15
C MET A 216 -12.64 -10.08 9.32
N PRO A 217 -12.66 -11.09 10.22
CA PRO A 217 -11.89 -11.06 11.47
C PRO A 217 -10.38 -10.86 11.27
N GLU A 218 -9.81 -11.47 10.23
CA GLU A 218 -8.37 -11.39 9.94
C GLU A 218 -7.91 -9.97 9.58
N LEU A 219 -8.86 -9.13 9.14
CA LEU A 219 -8.63 -7.77 8.75
C LEU A 219 -9.13 -6.74 9.72
N ALA A 220 -10.24 -7.04 10.36
CA ALA A 220 -10.79 -6.22 11.40
C ALA A 220 -9.76 -6.00 12.53
N GLY A 221 -8.96 -7.04 12.84
CA GLY A 221 -7.89 -6.98 13.84
C GLY A 221 -6.49 -6.63 13.32
N ALA A 222 -6.32 -6.45 12.01
CA ALA A 222 -5.02 -6.06 11.46
C ALA A 222 -4.77 -4.55 11.66
N GLU A 223 -3.49 -4.18 11.85
CA GLU A 223 -3.07 -2.78 12.00
C GLU A 223 -3.53 -1.92 10.82
N SER A 224 -3.57 -2.48 9.60
CA SER A 224 -4.09 -1.81 8.41
C SER A 224 -5.56 -1.40 8.54
N GLY A 225 -6.42 -2.30 9.01
CA GLY A 225 -7.84 -2.03 9.24
C GLY A 225 -8.04 -0.96 10.32
N THR A 226 -7.34 -1.10 11.45
CA THR A 226 -7.37 -0.14 12.56
C THR A 226 -6.89 1.24 12.10
N PHE A 227 -5.76 1.32 11.39
CA PHE A 227 -5.24 2.56 10.84
C PHE A 227 -6.23 3.23 9.88
N LEU A 228 -6.86 2.47 8.96
CA LEU A 228 -7.79 3.03 7.97
C LEU A 228 -9.09 3.54 8.62
N ARG A 229 -9.57 2.90 9.71
CA ARG A 229 -10.69 3.44 10.51
C ARG A 229 -10.32 4.78 11.15
N ALA A 230 -9.12 4.88 11.74
CA ALA A 230 -8.63 6.13 12.30
C ALA A 230 -8.52 7.22 11.22
N ARG A 231 -7.98 6.89 10.05
CA ARG A 231 -7.84 7.81 8.92
C ARG A 231 -9.21 8.32 8.42
N ALA A 232 -10.19 7.43 8.30
CA ALA A 232 -11.56 7.80 7.94
C ALA A 232 -12.21 8.71 8.99
N ALA A 233 -12.04 8.43 10.28
CA ALA A 233 -12.52 9.31 11.36
C ALA A 233 -11.87 10.69 11.29
N GLN A 234 -10.56 10.76 11.07
CA GLN A 234 -9.82 12.01 10.91
C GLN A 234 -10.35 12.83 9.72
N LYS A 235 -10.59 12.20 8.57
CA LYS A 235 -11.13 12.88 7.37
C LYS A 235 -12.57 13.39 7.60
N ARG A 236 -13.34 12.76 8.49
CA ARG A 236 -14.68 13.24 8.89
C ARG A 236 -14.65 14.38 9.90
N GLY A 237 -13.47 14.74 10.39
CA GLY A 237 -13.29 15.78 11.42
C GLY A 237 -13.45 15.28 12.86
N ASP A 238 -13.63 13.96 13.07
CA ASP A 238 -13.70 13.36 14.40
C ASP A 238 -12.27 13.07 14.92
N ALA A 239 -11.62 14.12 15.36
CA ALA A 239 -10.23 14.06 15.82
C ALA A 239 -10.08 13.21 17.10
N ALA A 240 -11.06 13.23 17.99
CA ALA A 240 -11.01 12.47 19.24
C ALA A 240 -11.05 10.95 18.99
N THR A 241 -12.00 10.48 18.17
CA THR A 241 -12.09 9.08 17.75
C THR A 241 -10.85 8.69 16.94
N ALA A 242 -10.40 9.53 16.01
CA ALA A 242 -9.21 9.26 15.21
C ALA A 242 -7.97 9.05 16.08
N LEU A 243 -7.70 9.94 17.03
CA LEU A 243 -6.56 9.84 17.94
C LEU A 243 -6.58 8.56 18.75
N LYS A 244 -7.75 8.20 19.33
CA LYS A 244 -7.91 6.95 20.09
C LYS A 244 -7.54 5.73 19.26
N ILE A 245 -8.07 5.64 18.04
CA ILE A 245 -7.83 4.49 17.16
C ILE A 245 -6.39 4.48 16.61
N TYR A 246 -5.79 5.66 16.35
CA TYR A 246 -4.37 5.73 15.96
C TYR A 246 -3.44 5.24 17.07
N LEU A 247 -3.74 5.57 18.34
CA LEU A 247 -2.96 5.08 19.48
C LEU A 247 -3.02 3.54 19.59
N GLU A 248 -4.19 2.95 19.34
CA GLU A 248 -4.36 1.50 19.28
C GLU A 248 -3.53 0.89 18.14
N ALA A 249 -3.63 1.44 16.92
CA ALA A 249 -2.84 0.98 15.78
C ALA A 249 -1.32 1.17 15.99
N ALA A 250 -0.91 2.18 16.74
CA ALA A 250 0.48 2.49 17.04
C ALA A 250 1.19 1.44 17.92
N GLU A 251 0.44 0.57 18.61
CA GLU A 251 1.01 -0.54 19.40
C GLU A 251 1.59 -1.66 18.54
N GLY A 252 1.17 -1.77 17.29
CA GLY A 252 1.62 -2.77 16.34
C GLY A 252 3.05 -2.58 15.85
N TRP A 253 3.47 -3.49 14.94
CA TRP A 253 4.86 -3.57 14.45
C TRP A 253 5.00 -3.42 12.94
N ASP A 254 3.92 -3.31 12.21
CA ASP A 254 3.92 -3.18 10.76
C ASP A 254 4.05 -1.71 10.29
N GLN A 255 4.01 -1.49 8.98
CA GLN A 255 4.10 -0.16 8.40
C GLN A 255 2.90 0.74 8.78
N TYR A 256 1.72 0.17 9.07
CA TYR A 256 0.55 0.94 9.46
C TYR A 256 0.68 1.43 10.90
N ALA A 257 1.32 0.64 11.78
CA ALA A 257 1.64 1.06 13.13
C ALA A 257 2.59 2.28 13.13
N VAL A 258 3.63 2.27 12.28
CA VAL A 258 4.51 3.45 12.14
C VAL A 258 3.74 4.66 11.62
N ARG A 259 2.89 4.47 10.62
CA ARG A 259 2.06 5.55 10.06
C ARG A 259 1.06 6.10 11.08
N ALA A 260 0.55 5.24 11.97
CA ALA A 260 -0.29 5.67 13.09
C ALA A 260 0.49 6.53 14.09
N ARG A 261 1.73 6.15 14.45
CA ARG A 261 2.62 6.96 15.30
C ARG A 261 2.90 8.34 14.69
N LEU A 262 3.15 8.40 13.38
CA LEU A 262 3.33 9.65 12.66
C LEU A 262 2.05 10.51 12.69
N ALA A 263 0.87 9.90 12.50
CA ALA A 263 -0.40 10.61 12.57
C ALA A 263 -0.69 11.16 13.97
N VAL A 264 -0.41 10.39 15.04
CA VAL A 264 -0.49 10.86 16.43
C VAL A 264 0.41 12.08 16.64
N ALA A 265 1.65 12.04 16.16
CA ALA A 265 2.57 13.17 16.28
C ALA A 265 2.10 14.40 15.49
N ASP A 266 1.63 14.24 14.27
CA ASP A 266 1.11 15.33 13.45
C ASP A 266 -0.15 15.98 14.11
N MET A 267 -1.03 15.18 14.70
CA MET A 267 -2.18 15.68 15.46
C MET A 267 -1.76 16.43 16.72
N ALA A 268 -0.79 15.91 17.47
CA ALA A 268 -0.28 16.54 18.68
C ALA A 268 0.44 17.89 18.39
N LEU A 269 1.20 17.94 17.29
CA LEU A 269 1.85 19.16 16.83
C LEU A 269 0.84 20.22 16.37
N ALA A 270 -0.28 19.80 15.80
CA ALA A 270 -1.37 20.69 15.41
C ALA A 270 -2.16 21.21 16.63
N ASP A 271 -2.35 20.38 17.65
CA ASP A 271 -3.01 20.75 18.92
C ASP A 271 -2.14 21.70 19.75
N GLY A 272 -0.83 21.48 19.79
CA GLY A 272 0.15 22.27 20.56
C GLY A 272 0.09 22.08 22.08
N GLY A 273 -0.86 21.30 22.59
CA GLY A 273 -1.02 21.04 24.01
C GLY A 273 0.11 20.16 24.57
N ARG A 274 0.68 20.57 25.73
CA ARG A 274 1.81 19.85 26.34
C ARG A 274 1.52 18.37 26.59
N GLY A 275 0.30 18.00 26.99
CA GLY A 275 -0.09 16.62 27.23
C GLY A 275 -0.09 15.80 25.94
N ALA A 276 -0.62 16.34 24.83
CA ALA A 276 -0.62 15.71 23.52
C ALA A 276 0.81 15.52 23.00
N LEU A 277 1.67 16.54 23.15
CA LEU A 277 3.07 16.47 22.75
C LEU A 277 3.87 15.42 23.53
N LEU A 278 3.64 15.29 24.85
CA LEU A 278 4.29 14.23 25.65
C LEU A 278 3.81 12.82 25.26
N ALA A 279 2.54 12.65 24.95
CA ALA A 279 2.03 11.39 24.43
C ALA A 279 2.64 11.04 23.06
N ALA A 280 2.75 12.02 22.17
CA ALA A 280 3.40 11.86 20.87
C ALA A 280 4.89 11.50 21.01
N GLN A 281 5.62 12.17 21.90
CA GLN A 281 7.01 11.83 22.23
C GLN A 281 7.14 10.36 22.62
N SER A 282 6.38 9.92 23.61
CA SER A 282 6.41 8.51 24.09
C SER A 282 6.08 7.52 22.97
N THR A 283 5.08 7.83 22.14
CA THR A 283 4.66 6.98 21.02
C THR A 283 5.75 6.86 19.94
N LEU A 284 6.43 7.95 19.61
CA LEU A 284 7.52 7.96 18.62
C LEU A 284 8.78 7.27 19.16
N GLU A 285 9.17 7.53 20.41
CA GLU A 285 10.34 6.92 21.05
C GLU A 285 10.19 5.39 21.14
N GLY A 286 9.03 4.89 21.59
CA GLY A 286 8.73 3.46 21.71
C GLY A 286 8.78 2.72 20.37
N GLY A 287 8.55 3.40 19.26
CA GLY A 287 8.60 2.82 17.90
C GLY A 287 9.91 3.04 17.14
N SER A 288 10.81 3.89 17.64
CA SER A 288 12.01 4.32 16.89
C SER A 288 13.02 3.20 16.61
N GLU A 289 13.04 2.16 17.43
CA GLU A 289 13.95 1.02 17.29
C GLU A 289 13.49 -0.02 16.25
N ALA A 290 12.20 -0.06 15.92
CA ALA A 290 11.62 -1.10 15.05
C ALA A 290 11.89 -0.86 13.54
N TRP A 291 12.14 0.39 13.13
CA TRP A 291 12.25 0.77 11.71
C TRP A 291 13.55 1.51 11.43
N ARG A 292 14.63 0.75 11.20
CA ARG A 292 15.95 1.32 10.90
C ARG A 292 16.25 1.32 9.40
N GLY A 293 16.82 2.42 8.91
CA GLY A 293 17.41 2.50 7.57
C GLY A 293 16.46 2.82 6.42
N GLY A 294 15.19 3.16 6.67
CA GLY A 294 14.20 3.46 5.62
C GLY A 294 13.59 4.86 5.72
N ARG A 295 12.69 5.15 4.79
CA ARG A 295 11.94 6.42 4.78
C ARG A 295 11.17 6.65 6.08
N TYR A 296 10.64 5.59 6.69
CA TYR A 296 9.89 5.70 7.93
C TYR A 296 10.76 6.12 9.10
N GLU A 297 12.02 5.66 9.21
CA GLU A 297 12.94 6.16 10.22
C GLU A 297 13.15 7.67 10.10
N LEU A 298 13.39 8.16 8.88
CA LEU A 298 13.56 9.58 8.63
C LEU A 298 12.31 10.37 9.04
N GLU A 299 11.12 9.90 8.67
CA GLU A 299 9.86 10.55 9.01
C GLU A 299 9.60 10.58 10.52
N VAL A 300 9.93 9.49 11.23
CA VAL A 300 9.84 9.42 12.70
C VAL A 300 10.80 10.40 13.36
N LEU A 301 12.07 10.42 12.94
CA LEU A 301 13.07 11.33 13.48
C LEU A 301 12.68 12.80 13.25
N ARG A 302 12.12 13.15 12.10
CA ARG A 302 11.65 14.53 11.82
C ARG A 302 10.49 14.94 12.73
N ARG A 303 9.50 14.04 13.00
CA ARG A 303 8.42 14.36 13.93
C ARG A 303 8.94 14.42 15.35
N LEU A 304 9.83 13.54 15.73
CA LEU A 304 10.42 13.50 17.06
C LEU A 304 11.21 14.79 17.36
N GLU A 305 12.01 15.25 16.42
CA GLU A 305 12.69 16.56 16.52
C GLU A 305 11.69 17.70 16.76
N ARG A 306 10.64 17.78 15.92
CA ARG A 306 9.62 18.83 16.05
C ARG A 306 8.86 18.76 17.38
N VAL A 307 8.57 17.56 17.86
CA VAL A 307 7.91 17.34 19.15
C VAL A 307 8.82 17.76 20.30
N TYR A 308 10.12 17.42 20.27
CA TYR A 308 11.09 17.89 21.28
C TYR A 308 11.20 19.40 21.29
N HIS A 309 11.33 20.02 20.13
CA HIS A 309 11.40 21.48 20.02
C HIS A 309 10.11 22.15 20.56
N ALA A 310 8.93 21.64 20.20
CA ALA A 310 7.64 22.14 20.70
C ALA A 310 7.47 21.97 22.23
N LEU A 311 8.15 21.00 22.83
CA LEU A 311 8.22 20.78 24.28
C LEU A 311 9.26 21.69 24.98
N GLY A 312 10.07 22.42 24.22
CA GLY A 312 11.22 23.19 24.72
C GLY A 312 12.42 22.31 25.09
N ASN A 313 12.48 21.09 24.56
CA ASN A 313 13.59 20.17 24.76
C ASN A 313 14.57 20.25 23.59
N ASP A 314 15.13 21.44 23.36
CA ASP A 314 16.05 21.72 22.25
C ASP A 314 17.31 20.83 22.23
N PRO A 315 17.88 20.40 23.38
CA PRO A 315 18.97 19.44 23.38
C PRO A 315 18.64 18.11 22.67
N GLU A 316 17.48 17.52 22.94
CA GLU A 316 17.07 16.28 22.27
C GLU A 316 16.69 16.53 20.80
N ALA A 317 16.16 17.72 20.47
CA ALA A 317 15.92 18.13 19.09
C ALA A 317 17.23 18.15 18.28
N VAL A 318 18.28 18.82 18.80
CA VAL A 318 19.62 18.88 18.15
C VAL A 318 20.22 17.48 17.99
N LEU A 319 20.19 16.65 19.04
CA LEU A 319 20.69 15.27 18.95
C LEU A 319 19.93 14.45 17.91
N THR A 320 18.64 14.72 17.75
CA THR A 320 17.82 14.04 16.73
C THR A 320 18.15 14.51 15.32
N LEU A 321 18.39 15.83 15.12
CA LEU A 321 18.89 16.36 13.85
C LEU A 321 20.27 15.77 13.49
N GLY A 322 21.17 15.67 14.47
CA GLY A 322 22.47 15.01 14.29
C GLY A 322 22.33 13.57 13.84
N ARG A 323 21.38 12.81 14.42
CA ARG A 323 21.07 11.43 13.96
C ARG A 323 20.56 11.40 12.53
N ILE A 324 19.73 12.35 12.10
CA ILE A 324 19.24 12.45 10.71
C ILE A 324 20.43 12.69 9.76
N LEU A 325 21.30 13.66 10.07
CA LEU A 325 22.47 13.99 9.24
C LEU A 325 23.44 12.80 9.12
N LEU A 326 23.66 12.08 10.22
CA LEU A 326 24.55 10.93 10.23
C LEU A 326 23.99 9.74 9.40
N ARG A 327 22.68 9.50 9.47
CA ARG A 327 22.07 8.31 8.84
C ARG A 327 21.55 8.55 7.43
N PHE A 328 21.28 9.79 7.07
CA PHE A 328 20.68 10.18 5.78
C PHE A 328 21.42 11.34 5.10
N PRO A 329 22.77 11.27 4.96
CA PRO A 329 23.56 12.39 4.46
C PRO A 329 23.25 12.73 2.99
N GLU A 330 22.80 11.74 2.21
CA GLU A 330 22.51 11.88 0.78
C GLU A 330 21.12 12.47 0.48
N ARG A 331 20.34 12.85 1.51
CA ARG A 331 19.01 13.40 1.29
C ARG A 331 19.08 14.87 0.92
N ALA A 332 18.22 15.28 -0.02
CA ALA A 332 18.16 16.67 -0.49
C ALA A 332 17.94 17.71 0.64
N GLU A 333 17.33 17.25 1.73
CA GLU A 333 17.04 18.08 2.92
C GLU A 333 18.20 18.14 3.93
N ALA A 334 19.34 17.54 3.66
CA ALA A 334 20.47 17.54 4.61
C ALA A 334 20.95 18.96 4.93
N ALA A 335 21.10 19.82 3.92
CA ALA A 335 21.57 21.19 4.13
C ALA A 335 20.63 22.06 4.99
N PRO A 336 19.30 22.10 4.78
CA PRO A 336 18.38 22.78 5.70
C PRO A 336 18.42 22.21 7.12
N ILE A 337 18.54 20.90 7.28
CA ILE A 337 18.62 20.23 8.59
C ILE A 337 19.91 20.61 9.31
N GLU A 338 21.04 20.68 8.59
CA GLU A 338 22.32 21.14 9.15
C GLU A 338 22.24 22.58 9.66
N ALA A 339 21.66 23.48 8.86
CA ALA A 339 21.47 24.88 9.26
C ALA A 339 20.60 24.98 10.53
N GLN A 340 19.50 24.25 10.57
CA GLN A 340 18.62 24.20 11.75
C GLN A 340 19.35 23.67 12.99
N ALA A 341 20.15 22.59 12.83
CA ALA A 341 20.92 22.02 13.93
C ALA A 341 21.96 23.01 14.45
N GLN A 342 22.63 23.75 13.56
CA GLN A 342 23.61 24.79 13.96
C GLN A 342 22.94 25.93 14.69
N GLU A 343 21.78 26.41 14.25
CA GLU A 343 21.02 27.48 14.91
C GLU A 343 20.60 27.06 16.32
N LEU A 344 19.94 25.94 16.47
CA LEU A 344 19.53 25.42 17.79
C LEU A 344 20.73 25.15 18.70
N LEU A 345 21.83 24.64 18.15
CA LEU A 345 23.06 24.46 18.94
C LEU A 345 23.64 25.79 19.46
N ALA A 346 23.66 26.83 18.60
CA ALA A 346 24.12 28.15 18.98
C ALA A 346 23.27 28.76 20.12
N ASP A 347 21.93 28.60 20.03
CA ASP A 347 21.00 29.06 21.06
C ASP A 347 21.19 28.31 22.38
N ILE A 348 21.40 27.00 22.36
CA ILE A 348 21.72 26.19 23.54
C ILE A 348 23.02 26.69 24.22
N TYR A 349 24.07 26.92 23.43
CA TYR A 349 25.35 27.38 23.95
C TYR A 349 25.26 28.82 24.49
N LYS A 350 24.51 29.70 23.84
CA LYS A 350 24.20 31.02 24.32
C LYS A 350 23.48 31.00 25.67
N ALA A 351 22.40 30.21 25.77
CA ALA A 351 21.62 30.03 26.99
C ALA A 351 22.49 29.48 28.15
N GLY A 352 23.39 28.53 27.84
CA GLY A 352 24.38 28.00 28.80
C GLY A 352 25.36 29.06 29.29
N GLY A 353 25.89 29.90 28.39
CA GLY A 353 26.79 30.99 28.70
C GLY A 353 26.13 32.09 29.52
N GLU A 354 24.83 32.32 29.34
CA GLU A 354 24.01 33.25 30.11
C GLU A 354 23.55 32.70 31.47
N GLY A 355 23.92 31.44 31.79
CA GLY A 355 23.58 30.81 33.08
C GLY A 355 22.12 30.37 33.21
N GLN A 356 21.43 30.17 32.10
CA GLN A 356 20.05 29.70 32.09
C GLN A 356 19.93 28.23 32.53
N TYR A 357 21.04 27.47 32.52
CA TYR A 357 21.12 26.09 33.01
C TYR A 357 21.90 26.04 34.33
N PRO A 358 21.53 25.17 35.29
CA PRO A 358 22.42 24.82 36.39
C PRO A 358 23.74 24.29 35.87
N LEU A 359 24.87 24.65 36.49
CA LEU A 359 26.20 24.29 35.97
C LEU A 359 26.38 22.80 35.74
N SER A 360 25.89 21.96 36.65
CA SER A 360 25.96 20.49 36.50
C SER A 360 25.17 19.97 35.30
N ALA A 361 23.96 20.52 35.05
CA ALA A 361 23.13 20.19 33.91
C ALA A 361 23.76 20.66 32.59
N TRP A 362 24.35 21.88 32.62
CA TRP A 362 25.06 22.40 31.46
C TRP A 362 26.28 21.56 31.07
N VAL A 363 27.12 21.18 32.04
CA VAL A 363 28.29 20.31 31.77
C VAL A 363 27.83 18.95 31.22
N ALA A 364 26.80 18.32 31.81
CA ALA A 364 26.28 17.07 31.33
C ALA A 364 25.72 17.17 29.89
N LEU A 365 25.04 18.28 29.59
CA LEU A 365 24.53 18.54 28.23
C LEU A 365 25.68 18.77 27.24
N HIS A 366 26.67 19.57 27.60
CA HIS A 366 27.85 19.83 26.77
C HIS A 366 28.55 18.51 26.41
N LEU A 367 28.76 17.59 27.36
CA LEU A 367 29.38 16.29 27.11
C LEU A 367 28.57 15.40 26.19
N ARG A 368 27.24 15.55 26.14
CA ARG A 368 26.35 14.80 25.22
C ARG A 368 26.37 15.37 23.80
N LEU A 369 26.64 16.67 23.67
CA LEU A 369 26.66 17.38 22.36
C LEU A 369 28.05 17.32 21.69
N LEU A 370 29.10 16.94 22.42
CA LEU A 370 30.42 16.70 21.85
C LEU A 370 30.40 15.44 20.98
N PRO A 371 31.09 15.47 19.81
CA PRO A 371 31.20 14.30 18.92
C PRO A 371 31.99 13.15 19.53
#